data_483dad4d0d3c9fc2494cd03ca00b1053
#
_entry.id   483dad4d0d3c9fc2494cd03ca00b1053
#
_cell.length_a   1.000
_cell.length_b   1.000
_cell.length_c   1.000
_cell.angle_alpha   90.00
_cell.angle_beta   90.00
_cell.angle_gamma   90.00
#
_symmetry.space_group_name_H-M   'P 1'
#
loop_
_entity.id
_entity.type
_entity.pdbx_description
1 polymer ?
#
loop_
_entity_poly.entity_id
_entity_poly.type
_entity_poly.pdbx_seq_one_letter_code
_entity_poly.pdbx_strand_id
1 'polypeptide(L)'
;MVDITAPVLDNHQVGPRLHLMTLSAPEIASSIKPGQFVHMQIPGMEGHILRRPFSVYAADVSEGTIEILYQVVGFGSERMTKLAPGDEIAPKLIGPVGHGWAAPEKCERALLVGGGVGAAPLFLLFEQLVAAGVDVTVVL
;
A
#
# COMPACT_ATOMS: atom_id res chain seq x y z
N MET A 1 -0.75 12.78 9.07
CA MET A 1 -0.89 11.42 9.62
C MET A 1 -2.23 11.33 10.33
N VAL A 2 -3.02 10.34 9.98
CA VAL A 2 -4.37 10.10 10.54
C VAL A 2 -4.47 8.69 11.12
N ASP A 3 -5.42 8.47 12.04
CA ASP A 3 -5.80 7.13 12.54
C ASP A 3 -7.26 6.90 12.13
N ILE A 4 -7.49 5.99 11.20
CA ILE A 4 -8.80 5.79 10.56
C ILE A 4 -9.19 4.30 10.53
N THR A 5 -10.49 4.06 10.46
CA THR A 5 -11.03 2.76 10.06
C THR A 5 -11.13 2.73 8.53
N ALA A 6 -10.58 1.70 7.90
CA ALA A 6 -10.48 1.58 6.44
C ALA A 6 -11.20 0.31 5.96
N PRO A 7 -12.47 0.40 5.56
CA PRO A 7 -13.20 -0.74 5.02
C PRO A 7 -12.49 -1.38 3.82
N VAL A 8 -12.50 -2.71 3.77
CA VAL A 8 -12.01 -3.46 2.62
C VAL A 8 -13.02 -3.35 1.49
N LEU A 9 -12.56 -2.94 0.31
CA LEU A 9 -13.38 -2.88 -0.91
C LEU A 9 -13.13 -4.07 -1.82
N ASP A 10 -11.91 -4.60 -1.81
CA ASP A 10 -11.51 -5.80 -2.52
C ASP A 10 -10.27 -6.42 -1.86
N ASN A 11 -10.13 -7.73 -1.98
CA ASN A 11 -8.98 -8.46 -1.47
C ASN A 11 -8.85 -9.78 -2.21
N HIS A 12 -7.89 -9.90 -3.12
CA HIS A 12 -7.75 -11.09 -3.94
C HIS A 12 -6.29 -11.48 -4.15
N GLN A 13 -6.09 -12.75 -4.49
CA GLN A 13 -4.78 -13.28 -4.80
C GLN A 13 -4.36 -12.89 -6.23
N VAL A 14 -3.16 -12.35 -6.38
CA VAL A 14 -2.57 -11.92 -7.67
C VAL A 14 -1.36 -12.76 -8.08
N GLY A 15 -0.89 -13.63 -7.20
CA GLY A 15 0.24 -14.53 -7.47
C GLY A 15 0.46 -15.51 -6.33
N PRO A 16 1.44 -16.41 -6.42
CA PRO A 16 1.74 -17.36 -5.36
C PRO A 16 2.02 -16.64 -4.03
N ARG A 17 1.15 -16.82 -3.03
CA ARG A 17 1.23 -16.15 -1.72
C ARG A 17 1.20 -14.61 -1.79
N LEU A 18 0.83 -14.03 -2.91
CA LEU A 18 0.78 -12.60 -3.14
C LEU A 18 -0.67 -12.15 -3.31
N HIS A 19 -1.08 -11.14 -2.57
CA HIS A 19 -2.43 -10.59 -2.54
C HIS A 19 -2.44 -9.08 -2.73
N LEU A 20 -3.50 -8.58 -3.33
CA LEU A 20 -3.78 -7.15 -3.47
C LEU A 20 -5.06 -6.84 -2.69
N MET A 21 -4.97 -5.88 -1.76
CA MET A 21 -6.09 -5.39 -0.95
C MET A 21 -6.36 -3.94 -1.27
N THR A 22 -7.60 -3.63 -1.63
CA THR A 22 -8.08 -2.25 -1.82
C THR A 22 -8.87 -1.82 -0.59
N LEU A 23 -8.53 -0.66 -0.05
CA LEU A 23 -9.11 -0.09 1.17
C LEU A 23 -9.69 1.30 0.89
N SER A 24 -10.84 1.61 1.48
CA SER A 24 -11.37 2.97 1.51
C SER A 24 -10.62 3.79 2.56
N ALA A 25 -9.83 4.76 2.11
CA ALA A 25 -8.95 5.58 2.96
C ALA A 25 -8.70 6.96 2.32
N PRO A 26 -9.71 7.81 2.13
CA PRO A 26 -9.59 9.03 1.36
C PRO A 26 -8.57 10.02 1.94
N GLU A 27 -8.46 10.12 3.26
CA GLU A 27 -7.49 11.02 3.91
C GLU A 27 -6.04 10.57 3.66
N ILE A 28 -5.81 9.26 3.59
CA ILE A 28 -4.49 8.72 3.25
C ILE A 28 -4.23 8.87 1.75
N ALA A 29 -5.20 8.50 0.91
CA ALA A 29 -5.07 8.58 -0.54
C ALA A 29 -4.69 10.00 -1.02
N SER A 30 -5.27 11.04 -0.40
CA SER A 30 -5.02 12.44 -0.75
C SER A 30 -3.65 12.97 -0.31
N SER A 31 -2.97 12.28 0.61
CA SER A 31 -1.73 12.77 1.24
C SER A 31 -0.53 11.85 1.13
N ILE A 32 -0.71 10.62 0.66
CA ILE A 32 0.37 9.63 0.51
C ILE A 32 1.39 10.05 -0.55
N LYS A 33 2.65 9.81 -0.26
CA LYS A 33 3.77 9.99 -1.20
C LYS A 33 4.44 8.65 -1.48
N PRO A 34 5.06 8.47 -2.65
CA PRO A 34 5.84 7.27 -2.94
C PRO A 34 6.83 6.94 -1.82
N GLY A 35 6.97 5.67 -1.50
CA GLY A 35 7.87 5.20 -0.44
C GLY A 35 7.29 5.29 0.98
N GLN A 36 6.16 5.95 1.18
CA GLN A 36 5.47 5.95 2.46
C GLN A 36 4.65 4.66 2.66
N PHE A 37 4.29 4.42 3.91
CA PHE A 37 3.57 3.21 4.34
C PHE A 37 2.49 3.55 5.37
N VAL A 38 1.71 2.55 5.72
CA VAL A 38 0.70 2.62 6.80
C VAL A 38 0.98 1.56 7.85
N HIS A 39 0.63 1.84 9.08
CA HIS A 39 0.56 0.85 10.16
C HIS A 39 -0.87 0.31 10.26
N MET A 40 -1.05 -0.97 10.00
CA MET A 40 -2.36 -1.63 10.02
C MET A 40 -2.56 -2.45 11.29
N GLN A 41 -3.70 -2.22 11.93
CA GLN A 41 -4.25 -3.14 12.93
C GLN A 41 -5.19 -4.10 12.21
N ILE A 42 -4.86 -5.38 12.26
CA ILE A 42 -5.61 -6.45 11.57
C ILE A 42 -6.71 -6.96 12.49
N PRO A 43 -7.99 -6.96 12.05
CA PRO A 43 -9.09 -7.51 12.83
C PRO A 43 -8.92 -9.01 13.14
N GLY A 44 -9.40 -9.44 14.32
CA GLY A 44 -9.33 -10.84 14.74
C GLY A 44 -7.93 -11.26 15.20
N MET A 45 -7.11 -10.29 15.62
CA MET A 45 -5.80 -10.53 16.20
C MET A 45 -5.72 -10.02 17.64
N GLU A 46 -6.76 -10.28 18.42
CA GLU A 46 -6.82 -9.99 19.85
C GLU A 46 -5.64 -10.68 20.56
N GLY A 47 -4.88 -9.94 21.31
CA GLY A 47 -3.61 -10.42 21.90
C GLY A 47 -2.35 -10.10 21.10
N HIS A 48 -2.48 -9.63 19.85
CA HIS A 48 -1.39 -9.09 19.05
C HIS A 48 -1.51 -7.57 18.96
N ILE A 49 -0.96 -6.87 19.94
CA ILE A 49 -1.15 -5.43 20.13
C ILE A 49 -0.49 -4.60 19.01
N LEU A 50 0.58 -5.13 18.43
CA LEU A 50 1.39 -4.37 17.47
C LEU A 50 0.72 -4.29 16.10
N ARG A 51 0.59 -3.07 15.60
CA ARG A 51 0.26 -2.81 14.20
C ARG A 51 1.40 -3.27 13.28
N ARG A 52 1.08 -3.62 12.06
CA ARG A 52 2.06 -4.07 11.05
C ARG A 52 2.23 -3.02 9.97
N PRO A 53 3.48 -2.74 9.56
CA PRO A 53 3.75 -1.79 8.48
C PRO A 53 3.50 -2.43 7.12
N PHE A 54 2.80 -1.69 6.25
CA PHE A 54 2.59 -2.05 4.85
C PHE A 54 2.82 -0.86 3.96
N SER A 55 3.69 -1.01 2.95
CA SER A 55 3.86 -0.01 1.91
C SER A 55 2.55 0.18 1.14
N VAL A 56 2.24 1.42 0.81
CA VAL A 56 1.13 1.71 -0.10
C VAL A 56 1.62 1.46 -1.52
N TYR A 57 0.94 0.56 -2.21
CA TYR A 57 1.23 0.17 -3.60
C TYR A 57 0.69 1.19 -4.58
N ALA A 58 -0.60 1.52 -4.46
CA ALA A 58 -1.28 2.50 -5.30
C ALA A 58 -2.25 3.34 -4.47
N ALA A 59 -2.63 4.49 -5.00
CA ALA A 59 -3.64 5.36 -4.40
C ALA A 59 -4.43 6.07 -5.49
N ASP A 60 -5.75 6.10 -5.33
CA ASP A 60 -6.66 6.85 -6.19
C ASP A 60 -7.37 7.93 -5.36
N VAL A 61 -7.02 9.19 -5.61
CA VAL A 61 -7.59 10.33 -4.89
C VAL A 61 -9.07 10.52 -5.23
N SER A 62 -9.47 10.26 -6.48
CA SER A 62 -10.86 10.44 -6.93
C SER A 62 -11.81 9.43 -6.31
N GLU A 63 -11.36 8.19 -6.17
CA GLU A 63 -12.12 7.11 -5.52
C GLU A 63 -11.90 7.07 -4.00
N GLY A 64 -10.90 7.78 -3.49
CA GLY A 64 -10.56 7.78 -2.07
C GLY A 64 -10.03 6.43 -1.59
N THR A 65 -9.25 5.75 -2.42
CA THR A 65 -8.76 4.39 -2.14
C THR A 65 -7.25 4.31 -2.09
N ILE A 66 -6.76 3.35 -1.31
CA ILE A 66 -5.36 2.91 -1.36
C ILE A 66 -5.32 1.40 -1.61
N GLU A 67 -4.24 0.95 -2.23
CA GLU A 67 -3.97 -0.47 -2.43
C GLU A 67 -2.71 -0.90 -1.68
N ILE A 68 -2.78 -2.09 -1.09
CA ILE A 68 -1.68 -2.74 -0.40
C ILE A 68 -1.40 -4.07 -1.09
N LEU A 69 -0.22 -4.19 -1.69
CA LEU A 69 0.31 -5.45 -2.20
C LEU A 69 1.09 -6.13 -1.07
N TYR A 70 0.66 -7.32 -0.66
CA TYR A 70 1.28 -8.03 0.46
C TYR A 70 1.52 -9.50 0.17
N GLN A 71 2.58 -10.02 0.80
CA GLN A 71 2.92 -11.43 0.74
C GLN A 71 2.49 -12.14 2.03
N VAL A 72 1.92 -13.34 1.88
CA VAL A 72 1.56 -14.19 3.02
C VAL A 72 2.83 -14.85 3.55
N VAL A 73 3.28 -14.39 4.71
CA VAL A 73 4.53 -14.85 5.35
C VAL A 73 4.34 -15.37 6.77
N GLY A 74 3.16 -15.20 7.36
CA GLY A 74 2.87 -15.65 8.71
C GLY A 74 1.44 -15.33 9.13
N PHE A 75 1.13 -15.56 10.40
CA PHE A 75 -0.21 -15.51 10.96
C PHE A 75 -0.97 -14.19 10.63
N GLY A 76 -0.32 -13.04 10.77
CA GLY A 76 -0.97 -11.75 10.48
C GLY A 76 -1.38 -11.61 9.01
N SER A 77 -0.48 -11.92 8.09
CA SER A 77 -0.77 -11.85 6.66
C SER A 77 -1.72 -12.96 6.19
N GLU A 78 -1.72 -14.13 6.84
CA GLU A 78 -2.75 -15.16 6.62
C GLU A 78 -4.12 -14.66 7.07
N ARG A 79 -4.21 -13.99 8.23
CA ARG A 79 -5.45 -13.39 8.71
C ARG A 79 -5.97 -12.33 7.74
N MET A 80 -5.08 -11.53 7.15
CA MET A 80 -5.44 -10.52 6.14
C MET A 80 -6.16 -11.14 4.94
N THR A 81 -5.79 -12.34 4.50
CA THR A 81 -6.43 -13.01 3.35
C THR A 81 -7.91 -13.32 3.58
N LYS A 82 -8.38 -13.28 4.83
CA LYS A 82 -9.79 -13.53 5.21
C LYS A 82 -10.62 -12.26 5.27
N LEU A 83 -10.00 -11.09 5.19
CA LEU A 83 -10.73 -9.82 5.19
C LEU A 83 -11.43 -9.62 3.84
N ALA A 84 -12.70 -9.23 3.90
CA ALA A 84 -13.57 -9.13 2.74
C ALA A 84 -14.45 -7.87 2.81
N PRO A 85 -14.97 -7.40 1.66
CA PRO A 85 -15.97 -6.35 1.63
C PRO A 85 -17.19 -6.71 2.50
N GLY A 86 -17.68 -5.74 3.28
CA GLY A 86 -18.83 -5.91 4.13
C GLY A 86 -18.55 -6.54 5.50
N ASP A 87 -17.29 -6.81 5.82
CA ASP A 87 -16.91 -7.28 7.17
C ASP A 87 -17.35 -6.26 8.23
N GLU A 88 -17.93 -6.75 9.33
CA GLU A 88 -18.41 -5.92 10.44
C GLU A 88 -17.27 -5.12 11.09
N ILE A 89 -16.09 -5.73 11.19
CA ILE A 89 -14.89 -5.10 11.75
C ILE A 89 -13.86 -4.89 10.65
N ALA A 90 -13.65 -3.64 10.29
CA ALA A 90 -12.66 -3.24 9.30
C ALA A 90 -11.26 -3.01 9.91
N PRO A 91 -10.19 -3.12 9.12
CA PRO A 91 -8.85 -2.73 9.54
C PRO A 91 -8.79 -1.27 9.99
N LYS A 92 -7.90 -0.98 10.95
CA LYS A 92 -7.55 0.39 11.32
C LYS A 92 -6.15 0.72 10.82
N LEU A 93 -6.01 1.91 10.23
CA LEU A 93 -4.76 2.39 9.66
C LEU A 93 -4.27 3.64 10.37
N ILE A 94 -2.97 3.69 10.65
CA ILE A 94 -2.26 4.94 10.95
C ILE A 94 -1.36 5.25 9.77
N GLY A 95 -1.49 6.43 9.19
CA GLY A 95 -0.66 6.86 8.05
C GLY A 95 -1.05 8.22 7.49
N PRO A 96 -0.35 8.68 6.46
CA PRO A 96 0.92 8.16 5.94
C PRO A 96 2.06 8.24 6.94
N VAL A 97 2.97 7.27 6.93
CA VAL A 97 4.16 7.22 7.79
C VAL A 97 5.42 7.11 6.93
N GLY A 98 6.53 7.61 7.43
CA GLY A 98 7.82 7.55 6.75
C GLY A 98 8.07 8.77 5.85
N HIS A 99 9.29 8.84 5.33
CA HIS A 99 9.70 9.86 4.37
C HIS A 99 9.25 9.46 2.96
N GLY A 100 8.63 10.40 2.25
CA GLY A 100 8.32 10.21 0.83
C GLY A 100 9.56 10.33 -0.03
N TRP A 101 9.56 9.64 -1.15
CA TRP A 101 10.54 9.80 -2.21
C TRP A 101 10.12 10.93 -3.14
N ALA A 102 11.10 11.64 -3.67
CA ALA A 102 10.89 12.66 -4.70
C ALA A 102 11.91 12.45 -5.82
N ALA A 103 11.47 12.62 -7.06
CA ALA A 103 12.38 12.66 -8.19
C ALA A 103 13.23 13.93 -8.13
N PRO A 104 14.51 13.88 -8.59
CA PRO A 104 15.29 15.09 -8.82
C PRO A 104 14.58 16.05 -9.79
N GLU A 105 14.77 17.37 -9.61
CA GLU A 105 14.10 18.40 -10.44
C GLU A 105 14.33 18.23 -11.95
N LYS A 106 15.49 17.69 -12.36
CA LYS A 106 15.87 17.46 -13.77
C LYS A 106 16.04 15.96 -14.03
N CYS A 107 15.01 15.19 -13.77
CA CYS A 107 15.02 13.76 -14.03
C CYS A 107 14.47 13.46 -15.43
N GLU A 108 15.32 13.04 -16.36
CA GLU A 108 14.92 12.63 -17.72
C GLU A 108 14.72 11.12 -17.81
N ARG A 109 15.51 10.34 -17.08
CA ARG A 109 15.46 8.87 -17.05
C ARG A 109 15.60 8.35 -15.63
N ALA A 110 14.85 7.31 -15.30
CA ALA A 110 14.88 6.64 -14.01
C ALA A 110 14.97 5.12 -14.19
N LEU A 111 15.74 4.48 -13.33
CA LEU A 111 15.81 3.04 -13.19
C LEU A 111 15.26 2.66 -11.82
N LEU A 112 14.15 1.94 -11.78
CA LEU A 112 13.53 1.41 -10.56
C LEU A 112 13.86 -0.08 -10.47
N VAL A 113 14.46 -0.48 -9.34
CA VAL A 113 14.83 -1.88 -9.10
C VAL A 113 14.15 -2.37 -7.82
N GLY A 114 13.38 -3.44 -7.92
CA GLY A 114 12.70 -4.05 -6.79
C GLY A 114 12.75 -5.56 -6.86
N GLY A 115 12.87 -6.23 -5.71
CA GLY A 115 12.85 -7.69 -5.59
C GLY A 115 11.64 -8.17 -4.79
N GLY A 116 10.88 -9.12 -5.34
CA GLY A 116 9.71 -9.69 -4.69
C GLY A 116 8.68 -8.62 -4.28
N VAL A 117 8.07 -8.78 -3.10
CA VAL A 117 7.09 -7.81 -2.56
C VAL A 117 7.72 -6.44 -2.23
N GLY A 118 9.04 -6.35 -2.15
CA GLY A 118 9.77 -5.08 -2.02
C GLY A 118 9.60 -4.14 -3.21
N ALA A 119 9.08 -4.63 -4.33
CA ALA A 119 8.68 -3.79 -5.47
C ALA A 119 7.40 -2.97 -5.21
N ALA A 120 6.57 -3.34 -4.23
CA ALA A 120 5.30 -2.68 -3.96
C ALA A 120 5.40 -1.14 -3.84
N PRO A 121 6.31 -0.57 -3.04
CA PRO A 121 6.40 0.88 -2.88
C PRO A 121 6.89 1.63 -4.14
N LEU A 122 7.43 0.91 -5.13
CA LEU A 122 7.93 1.53 -6.37
C LEU A 122 6.81 1.96 -7.32
N PHE A 123 5.62 1.38 -7.21
CA PHE A 123 4.56 1.63 -8.19
C PHE A 123 4.05 3.08 -8.15
N LEU A 124 3.81 3.65 -6.97
CA LEU A 124 3.44 5.06 -6.84
C LEU A 124 4.51 6.00 -7.42
N LEU A 125 5.79 5.68 -7.22
CA LEU A 125 6.88 6.45 -7.80
C LEU A 125 6.91 6.33 -9.32
N PHE A 126 6.71 5.11 -9.83
CA PHE A 126 6.60 4.85 -11.27
C PHE A 126 5.49 5.70 -11.90
N GLU A 127 4.29 5.70 -11.34
CA GLU A 127 3.17 6.50 -11.86
C GLU A 127 3.50 8.00 -11.87
N GLN A 128 4.08 8.52 -10.80
CA GLN A 128 4.46 9.94 -10.74
C GLN A 128 5.55 10.31 -11.76
N LEU A 129 6.55 9.46 -11.94
CA LEU A 129 7.63 9.70 -12.91
C LEU A 129 7.09 9.66 -14.34
N VAL A 130 6.26 8.69 -14.69
CA VAL A 130 5.63 8.59 -16.02
C VAL A 130 4.74 9.80 -16.28
N ALA A 131 3.93 10.23 -15.30
CA ALA A 131 3.09 11.42 -15.42
C ALA A 131 3.91 12.70 -15.60
N ALA A 132 5.13 12.75 -15.07
CA ALA A 132 6.07 13.86 -15.26
C ALA A 132 6.87 13.80 -16.57
N GLY A 133 6.64 12.80 -17.42
CA GLY A 133 7.31 12.61 -18.71
C GLY A 133 8.71 12.00 -18.61
N VAL A 134 9.05 11.36 -17.49
CA VAL A 134 10.33 10.69 -17.28
C VAL A 134 10.32 9.33 -18.00
N ASP A 135 11.42 9.00 -18.67
CA ASP A 135 11.63 7.66 -19.26
C ASP A 135 12.02 6.68 -18.15
N VAL A 136 11.13 5.73 -17.84
CA VAL A 136 11.29 4.84 -16.69
C VAL A 136 11.54 3.40 -17.13
N THR A 137 12.63 2.82 -16.63
CA THR A 137 12.90 1.38 -16.72
C THR A 137 12.65 0.75 -15.36
N VAL A 138 11.92 -0.38 -15.33
CA VAL A 138 11.63 -1.13 -14.10
C VAL A 138 12.24 -2.52 -14.22
N VAL A 139 12.97 -2.94 -13.18
CA VAL A 139 13.54 -4.29 -13.05
C VAL A 139 12.97 -4.92 -11.77
N LEU A 140 12.31 -6.06 -11.92
CA LEU A 140 11.64 -6.80 -10.84
C LEU A 140 12.25 -8.21 -10.66
#